data_09947c923b3df7519bac2656263859ac
#
_entry.id   09947c923b3df7519bac2656263859ac
#
_cell.length_a   1.000
_cell.length_b   1.000
_cell.length_c   1.000
_cell.angle_alpha   90.00
_cell.angle_beta   90.00
_cell.angle_gamma   90.00
#
_symmetry.space_group_name_H-M   'P 1'
#
loop_
_entity.id
_entity.type
_entity.pdbx_description
1 polymer ?
#
loop_
_entity_poly.entity_id
_entity_poly.type
_entity_poly.pdbx_seq_one_letter_code
_entity_poly.pdbx_strand_id
1 'polypeptide(L)'
;QLYPNTASAYSYIRQNAVSVSDYKLDFGLQYTQEFNKKHSATIGAVYSPKHKLNNDYTVTTQASSTVSQDWDATLELPNTFGVGFTYNYDKRLTVGLDYSLQQWSKAKFDVNTADDAVREDFDETYTYCDRHKISVGAEYIPNLIGRSYLSHIKYRLGAYYTTPYYKIGGKDAAREYGVTAGFGLPVPRSRSILSISGQFVRVSGQESTFVNENIFRVSIGLTFNERWFFKRRVE
;
A
#
# COMPACT_ATOMS: atom_id res chain seq x y z
N GLN A 1 21.12 19.59 8.19
CA GLN A 1 22.03 20.51 8.89
C GLN A 1 23.09 20.98 7.91
N LEU A 2 23.18 22.29 7.67
CA LEU A 2 24.28 22.90 6.93
C LEU A 2 25.26 23.48 7.95
N TYR A 3 26.49 22.99 7.94
CA TYR A 3 27.58 23.52 8.73
C TYR A 3 28.50 24.33 7.82
N PRO A 4 28.43 25.65 7.82
CA PRO A 4 29.36 26.46 7.05
C PRO A 4 30.76 26.45 7.70
N ASN A 5 31.75 26.43 6.85
CA ASN A 5 33.18 26.22 7.20
C ASN A 5 33.89 27.51 7.69
N THR A 6 33.15 28.47 8.28
CA THR A 6 33.71 29.75 8.76
C THR A 6 33.41 29.96 10.25
N ALA A 7 34.32 30.50 10.99
CA ALA A 7 34.28 30.71 12.45
C ALA A 7 33.14 31.62 12.96
N SER A 8 32.33 32.18 12.07
CA SER A 8 31.18 33.05 12.38
C SER A 8 29.84 32.48 11.86
N ALA A 9 29.79 31.21 11.54
CA ALA A 9 28.62 30.59 10.95
C ALA A 9 27.73 29.94 11.99
N TYR A 10 26.48 30.35 12.04
CA TYR A 10 25.46 29.77 12.90
C TYR A 10 24.88 28.51 12.26
N SER A 11 24.62 27.48 13.04
CA SER A 11 23.88 26.32 12.55
C SER A 11 22.43 26.72 12.25
N TYR A 12 21.94 26.34 11.08
CA TYR A 12 20.56 26.56 10.65
C TYR A 12 19.84 25.21 10.57
N ILE A 13 18.78 25.08 11.34
CA ILE A 13 17.92 23.89 11.31
C ILE A 13 16.53 24.35 10.90
N ARG A 14 16.00 23.77 9.84
CA ARG A 14 14.60 23.93 9.43
C ARG A 14 13.89 22.60 9.58
N GLN A 15 12.79 22.61 10.32
CA GLN A 15 11.94 21.46 10.54
C GLN A 15 10.54 21.77 9.99
N ASN A 16 10.04 20.93 9.10
CA ASN A 16 8.68 20.96 8.60
C ASN A 16 7.89 19.86 9.29
N ALA A 17 6.79 20.23 9.94
CA ALA A 17 5.88 19.29 10.61
C ALA A 17 4.50 19.43 9.99
N VAL A 18 3.89 18.30 9.65
CA VAL A 18 2.51 18.22 9.13
C VAL A 18 1.71 17.32 10.07
N SER A 19 0.63 17.85 10.62
CA SER A 19 -0.36 17.09 11.37
C SER A 19 -1.62 16.96 10.52
N VAL A 20 -2.10 15.73 10.32
CA VAL A 20 -3.31 15.46 9.52
C VAL A 20 -4.31 14.72 10.38
N SER A 21 -5.55 15.24 10.44
CA SER A 21 -6.68 14.59 11.10
C SER A 21 -7.89 14.66 10.20
N ASP A 22 -8.21 13.51 9.55
CA ASP A 22 -9.28 13.46 8.56
C ASP A 22 -9.85 12.06 8.39
N TYR A 23 -10.89 11.94 7.58
CA TYR A 23 -11.53 10.68 7.21
C TYR A 23 -11.30 10.35 5.73
N LYS A 24 -11.46 9.07 5.39
CA LYS A 24 -11.44 8.59 4.01
C LYS A 24 -12.69 7.76 3.75
N LEU A 25 -13.34 7.98 2.60
CA LEU A 25 -14.49 7.21 2.18
C LEU A 25 -14.07 6.24 1.06
N ASP A 26 -14.44 4.99 1.23
CA ASP A 26 -14.24 3.94 0.22
C ASP A 26 -15.58 3.27 -0.06
N PHE A 27 -15.99 3.24 -1.33
CA PHE A 27 -17.18 2.55 -1.81
C PHE A 27 -16.77 1.28 -2.53
N GLY A 28 -17.38 0.16 -2.16
CA GLY A 28 -17.07 -1.13 -2.77
C GLY A 28 -18.32 -1.87 -3.21
N LEU A 29 -18.24 -2.53 -4.36
CA LEU A 29 -19.25 -3.44 -4.87
C LEU A 29 -18.57 -4.74 -5.26
N GLN A 30 -19.22 -5.86 -4.91
CA GLN A 30 -18.75 -7.19 -5.24
C GLN A 30 -19.92 -8.05 -5.73
N TYR A 31 -19.71 -8.75 -6.83
CA TYR A 31 -20.66 -9.71 -7.37
C TYR A 31 -20.01 -11.06 -7.58
N THR A 32 -20.64 -12.11 -7.03
CA THR A 32 -20.17 -13.49 -7.16
C THR A 32 -21.17 -14.29 -7.97
N GLN A 33 -20.71 -14.93 -9.04
CA GLN A 33 -21.47 -15.85 -9.87
C GLN A 33 -20.96 -17.28 -9.65
N GLU A 34 -21.84 -18.16 -9.23
CA GLU A 34 -21.61 -19.61 -9.21
C GLU A 34 -22.11 -20.21 -10.53
N PHE A 35 -21.20 -20.76 -11.34
CA PHE A 35 -21.56 -21.41 -12.60
C PHE A 35 -22.02 -22.85 -12.38
N ASN A 36 -21.38 -23.51 -11.42
CA ASN A 36 -21.75 -24.85 -10.97
C ASN A 36 -21.11 -25.14 -9.59
N LYS A 37 -21.27 -26.37 -9.05
CA LYS A 37 -20.73 -26.75 -7.74
C LYS A 37 -19.21 -26.61 -7.60
N LYS A 38 -18.48 -26.52 -8.70
CA LYS A 38 -17.01 -26.45 -8.73
C LYS A 38 -16.45 -25.13 -9.21
N HIS A 39 -17.22 -24.34 -9.94
CA HIS A 39 -16.74 -23.11 -10.59
C HIS A 39 -17.51 -21.89 -10.10
N SER A 40 -16.79 -20.94 -9.56
CA SER A 40 -17.33 -19.62 -9.24
C SER A 40 -16.36 -18.52 -9.66
N ALA A 41 -16.90 -17.39 -10.03
CA ALA A 41 -16.15 -16.18 -10.31
C ALA A 41 -16.71 -15.01 -9.51
N THR A 42 -15.83 -14.14 -9.04
CA THR A 42 -16.18 -12.93 -8.33
C THR A 42 -15.55 -11.74 -9.03
N ILE A 43 -16.35 -10.71 -9.28
CA ILE A 43 -15.89 -9.42 -9.79
C ILE A 43 -16.11 -8.40 -8.69
N GLY A 44 -15.11 -7.55 -8.42
CA GLY A 44 -15.18 -6.47 -7.46
C GLY A 44 -14.78 -5.14 -8.09
N ALA A 45 -15.36 -4.05 -7.59
CA ALA A 45 -14.97 -2.69 -7.92
C ALA A 45 -14.93 -1.85 -6.65
N VAL A 46 -13.95 -0.97 -6.56
CA VAL A 46 -13.77 -0.03 -5.43
C VAL A 46 -13.56 1.36 -6.00
N TYR A 47 -14.19 2.34 -5.38
CA TYR A 47 -14.01 3.75 -5.68
C TYR A 47 -13.81 4.55 -4.40
N SER A 48 -12.72 5.33 -4.34
CA SER A 48 -12.46 6.30 -3.29
C SER A 48 -12.41 7.69 -3.92
N PRO A 49 -13.33 8.59 -3.56
CA PRO A 49 -13.32 9.94 -4.09
C PRO A 49 -12.12 10.74 -3.59
N LYS A 50 -11.70 11.67 -4.43
CA LYS A 50 -10.73 12.70 -4.08
C LYS A 50 -11.21 13.47 -2.84
N HIS A 51 -10.30 13.73 -1.91
CA HIS A 51 -10.61 14.41 -0.67
C HIS A 51 -9.48 15.38 -0.28
N LYS A 52 -9.86 16.62 0.12
CA LYS A 52 -8.92 17.57 0.69
C LYS A 52 -8.72 17.23 2.16
N LEU A 53 -7.48 17.04 2.57
CA LEU A 53 -7.12 16.70 3.94
C LEU A 53 -7.17 17.95 4.83
N ASN A 54 -7.75 17.78 6.02
CA ASN A 54 -7.63 18.76 7.09
C ASN A 54 -6.24 18.60 7.73
N ASN A 55 -5.40 19.61 7.57
CA ASN A 55 -4.02 19.56 8.00
C ASN A 55 -3.56 20.88 8.63
N ASP A 56 -2.62 20.77 9.56
CA ASP A 56 -1.88 21.85 10.15
C ASP A 56 -0.41 21.71 9.73
N TYR A 57 0.12 22.71 9.05
CA TYR A 57 1.49 22.71 8.57
C TYR A 57 2.32 23.74 9.33
N THR A 58 3.30 23.29 10.09
CA THR A 58 4.15 24.16 10.91
C THR A 58 5.60 24.08 10.44
N VAL A 59 6.21 25.23 10.20
CA VAL A 59 7.64 25.35 9.90
C VAL A 59 8.36 25.94 11.10
N THR A 60 9.30 25.21 11.65
CA THR A 60 10.16 25.66 12.74
C THR A 60 11.56 25.90 12.21
N THR A 61 12.02 27.14 12.34
CA THR A 61 13.37 27.55 11.98
C THR A 61 14.16 27.83 13.26
N GLN A 62 15.28 27.16 13.43
CA GLN A 62 16.21 27.36 14.53
C GLN A 62 17.54 27.88 13.98
N ALA A 63 17.89 29.08 14.37
CA ALA A 63 19.18 29.72 14.09
C ALA A 63 19.74 30.31 15.39
N SER A 64 19.91 31.60 15.51
CA SER A 64 20.21 32.31 16.78
C SER A 64 18.98 32.37 17.71
N SER A 65 17.80 32.26 17.17
CA SER A 65 16.50 32.14 17.87
C SER A 65 15.67 31.06 17.20
N THR A 66 14.69 30.52 17.94
CA THR A 66 13.71 29.55 17.38
C THR A 66 12.44 30.30 17.00
N VAL A 67 12.04 30.21 15.75
CA VAL A 67 10.80 30.77 15.22
C VAL A 67 9.96 29.63 14.67
N SER A 68 8.71 29.49 15.14
CA SER A 68 7.70 28.58 14.59
C SER A 68 6.63 29.40 13.89
N GLN A 69 6.26 29.00 12.69
CA GLN A 69 5.26 29.64 11.88
C GLN A 69 4.31 28.62 11.29
N ASP A 70 3.02 28.83 11.43
CA ASP A 70 1.99 28.01 10.80
C ASP A 70 1.75 28.48 9.38
N TRP A 71 1.68 27.55 8.45
CA TRP A 71 1.48 27.78 7.04
C TRP A 71 0.22 27.07 6.54
N ASP A 72 -0.47 27.68 5.60
CA ASP A 72 -1.58 27.02 4.93
C ASP A 72 -1.07 26.05 3.89
N ALA A 73 -1.44 24.78 4.02
CA ALA A 73 -1.15 23.75 3.04
C ALA A 73 -2.43 23.13 2.48
N THR A 74 -2.46 22.93 1.16
CA THR A 74 -3.51 22.14 0.51
C THR A 74 -2.95 20.78 0.17
N LEU A 75 -3.39 19.77 0.91
CA LEU A 75 -3.03 18.37 0.67
C LEU A 75 -4.29 17.61 0.27
N GLU A 76 -4.27 16.94 -0.88
CA GLU A 76 -5.42 16.21 -1.38
C GLU A 76 -5.09 14.73 -1.60
N LEU A 77 -6.01 13.85 -1.20
CA LEU A 77 -5.98 12.45 -1.61
C LEU A 77 -6.54 12.33 -3.03
N PRO A 78 -5.96 11.49 -3.90
CA PRO A 78 -6.42 11.31 -5.27
C PRO A 78 -7.70 10.49 -5.33
N ASN A 79 -8.46 10.64 -6.43
CA ASN A 79 -9.44 9.61 -6.78
C ASN A 79 -8.73 8.26 -6.96
N THR A 80 -9.29 7.23 -6.33
CA THR A 80 -8.78 5.87 -6.47
C THR A 80 -9.84 4.97 -7.05
N PHE A 81 -9.51 4.24 -8.09
CA PHE A 81 -10.36 3.22 -8.72
C PHE A 81 -9.67 1.87 -8.60
N GLY A 82 -10.42 0.87 -8.20
CA GLY A 82 -9.95 -0.51 -8.15
C GLY A 82 -10.93 -1.44 -8.83
N VAL A 83 -10.44 -2.40 -9.58
CA VAL A 83 -11.22 -3.52 -10.13
C VAL A 83 -10.48 -4.82 -9.87
N GLY A 84 -11.22 -5.84 -9.48
CA GLY A 84 -10.68 -7.15 -9.17
C GLY A 84 -11.51 -8.27 -9.75
N PHE A 85 -10.85 -9.34 -10.11
CA PHE A 85 -11.46 -10.57 -10.58
C PHE A 85 -10.85 -11.75 -9.83
N THR A 86 -11.69 -12.64 -9.32
CA THR A 86 -11.26 -13.87 -8.67
C THR A 86 -12.01 -15.05 -9.25
N TYR A 87 -11.30 -16.10 -9.61
CA TYR A 87 -11.84 -17.35 -10.07
C TYR A 87 -11.52 -18.47 -9.10
N ASN A 88 -12.54 -19.24 -8.72
CA ASN A 88 -12.42 -20.40 -7.84
C ASN A 88 -12.78 -21.68 -8.58
N TYR A 89 -11.91 -22.68 -8.47
CA TYR A 89 -12.13 -24.01 -8.97
C TYR A 89 -12.10 -25.04 -7.83
N ASP A 90 -13.24 -25.75 -7.64
CA ASP A 90 -13.44 -26.87 -6.71
C ASP A 90 -12.99 -26.54 -5.25
N LYS A 91 -13.02 -25.26 -4.85
CA LYS A 91 -12.49 -24.75 -3.58
C LYS A 91 -11.01 -25.11 -3.34
N ARG A 92 -10.32 -25.58 -4.37
CA ARG A 92 -8.92 -26.03 -4.34
C ARG A 92 -7.97 -25.03 -5.00
N LEU A 93 -8.41 -24.40 -6.07
CA LEU A 93 -7.62 -23.40 -6.78
C LEU A 93 -8.39 -22.08 -6.77
N THR A 94 -7.76 -21.06 -6.26
CA THR A 94 -8.23 -19.66 -6.35
C THR A 94 -7.18 -18.87 -7.10
N VAL A 95 -7.59 -18.16 -8.15
CA VAL A 95 -6.73 -17.23 -8.88
C VAL A 95 -7.39 -15.87 -8.87
N GLY A 96 -6.62 -14.84 -8.53
CA GLY A 96 -7.06 -13.45 -8.47
C GLY A 96 -6.19 -12.52 -9.31
N LEU A 97 -6.83 -11.52 -9.89
CA LEU A 97 -6.20 -10.42 -10.61
C LEU A 97 -6.83 -9.12 -10.15
N ASP A 98 -6.01 -8.15 -9.75
CA ASP A 98 -6.46 -6.84 -9.31
C ASP A 98 -5.71 -5.75 -10.07
N TYR A 99 -6.44 -4.69 -10.41
CA TYR A 99 -5.90 -3.46 -10.95
C TYR A 99 -6.38 -2.28 -10.14
N SER A 100 -5.50 -1.37 -9.80
CA SER A 100 -5.86 -0.11 -9.16
C SER A 100 -5.18 1.08 -9.82
N LEU A 101 -5.94 2.17 -9.93
CA LEU A 101 -5.53 3.46 -10.48
C LEU A 101 -5.73 4.53 -9.42
N GLN A 102 -4.67 5.27 -9.09
CA GLN A 102 -4.71 6.45 -8.24
C GLN A 102 -4.36 7.68 -9.09
N GLN A 103 -5.30 8.62 -9.21
CA GLN A 103 -5.14 9.82 -10.06
C GLN A 103 -4.41 10.93 -9.31
N TRP A 104 -3.12 10.72 -9.01
CA TRP A 104 -2.27 11.71 -8.34
C TRP A 104 -2.02 12.95 -9.19
N SER A 105 -2.05 12.84 -10.51
CA SER A 105 -1.94 14.01 -11.42
C SER A 105 -3.04 15.06 -11.23
N LYS A 106 -4.16 14.66 -10.60
CA LYS A 106 -5.31 15.53 -10.32
C LYS A 106 -5.39 15.96 -8.84
N ALA A 107 -4.52 15.45 -7.99
CA ALA A 107 -4.43 15.84 -6.59
C ALA A 107 -3.57 17.10 -6.47
N LYS A 108 -3.99 18.01 -5.61
CA LYS A 108 -3.25 19.25 -5.34
C LYS A 108 -2.39 19.08 -4.10
N PHE A 109 -1.14 19.48 -4.24
CA PHE A 109 -0.19 19.62 -3.15
C PHE A 109 0.39 21.03 -3.26
N ASP A 110 -0.16 21.95 -2.52
CA ASP A 110 0.27 23.35 -2.52
C ASP A 110 0.53 23.77 -1.08
N VAL A 111 1.69 24.35 -0.84
CA VAL A 111 2.05 24.92 0.45
C VAL A 111 2.14 26.42 0.24
N ASN A 112 1.17 27.14 0.77
CA ASN A 112 1.14 28.59 0.66
C ASN A 112 2.18 29.18 1.63
N THR A 113 3.33 29.54 1.11
CA THR A 113 4.42 30.15 1.85
C THR A 113 4.54 31.62 1.42
N ALA A 114 4.92 32.47 2.37
CA ALA A 114 5.23 33.86 2.08
C ALA A 114 6.55 34.03 1.29
N ASP A 115 7.30 32.93 1.12
CA ASP A 115 8.59 32.88 0.44
C ASP A 115 8.41 32.22 -0.94
N ASP A 116 8.29 33.06 -1.98
CA ASP A 116 8.07 32.60 -3.37
C ASP A 116 9.21 31.70 -3.86
N ALA A 117 10.45 31.86 -3.40
CA ALA A 117 11.59 31.04 -3.76
C ALA A 117 11.43 29.58 -3.29
N VAL A 118 10.80 29.36 -2.14
CA VAL A 118 10.53 27.99 -1.63
C VAL A 118 9.42 27.32 -2.43
N ARG A 119 8.46 28.10 -2.92
CA ARG A 119 7.33 27.60 -3.71
C ARG A 119 7.77 27.19 -5.12
N GLU A 120 8.58 28.01 -5.78
CA GLU A 120 9.12 27.68 -7.12
C GLU A 120 9.97 26.41 -7.09
N ASP A 121 10.82 26.23 -6.06
CA ASP A 121 11.67 25.04 -5.92
C ASP A 121 10.84 23.75 -5.71
N PHE A 122 9.68 23.85 -5.08
CA PHE A 122 8.81 22.68 -4.84
C PHE A 122 8.02 22.30 -6.10
N ASP A 123 7.48 23.27 -6.82
CA ASP A 123 6.64 23.04 -8.01
C ASP A 123 7.47 22.59 -9.22
N GLU A 124 8.70 23.08 -9.38
CA GLU A 124 9.56 22.69 -10.50
C GLU A 124 10.22 21.31 -10.30
N THR A 125 10.47 20.94 -9.05
CA THR A 125 11.19 19.69 -8.74
C THR A 125 10.29 18.47 -8.74
N TYR A 126 9.03 18.60 -8.28
CA TYR A 126 8.11 17.46 -8.10
C TYR A 126 6.86 17.61 -8.96
N THR A 127 6.67 16.67 -9.87
CA THR A 127 5.43 16.56 -10.66
C THR A 127 4.73 15.25 -10.33
N TYR A 128 3.44 15.32 -10.00
CA TYR A 128 2.66 14.12 -9.70
C TYR A 128 2.13 13.48 -10.98
N CYS A 129 2.17 12.14 -11.01
CA CYS A 129 1.65 11.34 -12.11
C CYS A 129 0.76 10.21 -11.57
N ASP A 130 -0.10 9.68 -12.42
CA ASP A 130 -1.04 8.64 -12.02
C ASP A 130 -0.30 7.33 -11.69
N ARG A 131 -0.68 6.74 -10.56
CA ARG A 131 -0.12 5.48 -10.09
C ARG A 131 -1.00 4.32 -10.52
N HIS A 132 -0.41 3.37 -11.22
CA HIS A 132 -1.02 2.13 -11.63
C HIS A 132 -0.43 0.97 -10.82
N LYS A 133 -1.29 0.09 -10.33
CA LYS A 133 -0.87 -1.14 -9.66
C LYS A 133 -1.64 -2.32 -10.25
N ILE A 134 -0.90 -3.35 -10.65
CA ILE A 134 -1.44 -4.63 -11.10
C ILE A 134 -0.94 -5.70 -10.14
N SER A 135 -1.82 -6.57 -9.65
CA SER A 135 -1.49 -7.68 -8.79
C SER A 135 -2.13 -8.96 -9.30
N VAL A 136 -1.39 -10.05 -9.27
CA VAL A 136 -1.90 -11.39 -9.57
C VAL A 136 -1.52 -12.34 -8.44
N GLY A 137 -2.44 -13.22 -8.06
CA GLY A 137 -2.20 -14.20 -7.01
C GLY A 137 -2.92 -15.51 -7.26
N ALA A 138 -2.37 -16.58 -6.73
CA ALA A 138 -2.98 -17.90 -6.75
C ALA A 138 -2.82 -18.60 -5.39
N GLU A 139 -3.87 -19.28 -4.95
CA GLU A 139 -3.89 -20.19 -3.82
C GLU A 139 -4.29 -21.58 -4.31
N TYR A 140 -3.52 -22.59 -3.93
CA TYR A 140 -3.80 -23.97 -4.28
C TYR A 140 -3.78 -24.88 -3.05
N ILE A 141 -4.80 -25.75 -2.94
CA ILE A 141 -4.94 -26.77 -1.90
C ILE A 141 -4.99 -28.13 -2.62
N PRO A 142 -3.98 -29.00 -2.45
CA PRO A 142 -3.90 -30.27 -3.21
C PRO A 142 -5.10 -31.18 -3.00
N ASN A 143 -5.56 -31.36 -1.77
CA ASN A 143 -6.73 -32.18 -1.49
C ASN A 143 -7.41 -31.75 -0.19
N LEU A 144 -8.71 -31.49 -0.25
CA LEU A 144 -9.52 -31.04 0.91
C LEU A 144 -9.87 -32.18 1.87
N ILE A 145 -9.85 -33.44 1.41
CA ILE A 145 -10.33 -34.65 2.15
C ILE A 145 -9.19 -35.63 2.37
N GLY A 146 -7.97 -35.33 1.94
CA GLY A 146 -6.82 -36.21 2.04
C GLY A 146 -6.44 -36.57 3.48
N ARG A 147 -5.82 -37.75 3.72
CA ARG A 147 -5.31 -38.15 5.05
C ARG A 147 -3.96 -37.48 5.38
N SER A 148 -3.22 -37.05 4.38
CA SER A 148 -1.91 -36.43 4.57
C SER A 148 -2.06 -34.95 4.98
N TYR A 149 -1.28 -34.49 5.96
CA TYR A 149 -1.25 -33.11 6.39
C TYR A 149 -0.83 -32.16 5.24
N LEU A 150 0.14 -32.57 4.43
CA LEU A 150 0.64 -31.77 3.30
C LEU A 150 -0.43 -31.50 2.23
N SER A 151 -1.45 -32.35 2.13
CA SER A 151 -2.55 -32.16 1.19
C SER A 151 -3.51 -31.04 1.59
N HIS A 152 -3.50 -30.62 2.84
CA HIS A 152 -4.35 -29.54 3.36
C HIS A 152 -3.63 -28.18 3.42
N ILE A 153 -2.32 -28.17 3.17
CA ILE A 153 -1.54 -26.95 3.13
C ILE A 153 -2.03 -26.08 1.97
N LYS A 154 -2.23 -24.80 2.25
CA LYS A 154 -2.53 -23.78 1.27
C LYS A 154 -1.23 -23.24 0.70
N TYR A 155 -0.95 -23.50 -0.56
CA TYR A 155 0.20 -22.98 -1.29
C TYR A 155 -0.20 -21.68 -1.96
N ARG A 156 0.55 -20.60 -1.72
CA ARG A 156 0.22 -19.27 -2.22
C ARG A 156 1.39 -18.70 -2.99
N LEU A 157 1.08 -18.15 -4.15
CA LEU A 157 2.04 -17.41 -4.99
C LEU A 157 1.39 -16.11 -5.42
N GLY A 158 2.18 -15.05 -5.56
CA GLY A 158 1.69 -13.78 -6.05
C GLY A 158 2.81 -12.94 -6.65
N ALA A 159 2.41 -12.01 -7.49
CA ALA A 159 3.28 -11.00 -8.05
C ALA A 159 2.52 -9.69 -8.20
N TYR A 160 3.23 -8.57 -8.14
CA TYR A 160 2.66 -7.27 -8.42
C TYR A 160 3.68 -6.34 -9.08
N TYR A 161 3.13 -5.37 -9.77
CA TYR A 161 3.86 -4.27 -10.38
C TYR A 161 3.17 -2.96 -10.08
N THR A 162 3.95 -1.93 -9.71
CA THR A 162 3.44 -0.60 -9.38
C THR A 162 4.29 0.46 -10.05
N THR A 163 3.63 1.41 -10.73
CA THR A 163 4.29 2.62 -11.26
C THR A 163 4.48 3.66 -10.16
N PRO A 164 5.46 4.55 -10.26
CA PRO A 164 5.60 5.68 -9.35
C PRO A 164 4.39 6.63 -9.47
N TYR A 165 4.19 7.46 -8.45
CA TYR A 165 3.16 8.49 -8.43
C TYR A 165 3.72 9.92 -8.52
N TYR A 166 5.03 10.05 -8.63
CA TYR A 166 5.70 11.34 -8.78
C TYR A 166 6.91 11.24 -9.71
N LYS A 167 7.30 12.39 -10.24
CA LYS A 167 8.49 12.60 -11.06
C LYS A 167 9.37 13.65 -10.37
N ILE A 168 10.67 13.55 -10.55
CA ILE A 168 11.66 14.51 -10.08
C ILE A 168 12.43 15.03 -11.29
N GLY A 169 12.40 16.34 -11.51
CA GLY A 169 13.05 16.94 -12.68
C GLY A 169 12.55 16.36 -14.02
N GLY A 170 11.25 16.09 -14.13
CA GLY A 170 10.62 15.49 -15.31
C GLY A 170 10.87 13.99 -15.51
N LYS A 171 11.64 13.33 -14.64
CA LYS A 171 11.99 11.90 -14.73
C LYS A 171 11.14 11.07 -13.78
N ASP A 172 10.65 9.92 -14.25
CA ASP A 172 9.87 9.00 -13.44
C ASP A 172 10.67 8.53 -12.22
N ALA A 173 10.07 8.57 -11.05
CA ALA A 173 10.60 7.96 -9.83
C ALA A 173 10.69 6.42 -9.96
N ALA A 174 11.15 5.76 -8.92
CA ALA A 174 11.38 4.33 -8.95
C ALA A 174 10.06 3.53 -9.11
N ARG A 175 10.10 2.52 -9.97
CA ARG A 175 9.07 1.50 -10.16
C ARG A 175 9.28 0.38 -9.16
N GLU A 176 8.19 -0.22 -8.71
CA GLU A 176 8.23 -1.28 -7.73
C GLU A 176 7.60 -2.55 -8.31
N TYR A 177 8.28 -3.67 -8.18
CA TYR A 177 7.73 -4.99 -8.48
C TYR A 177 8.16 -5.99 -7.43
N GLY A 178 7.24 -6.87 -7.10
CA GLY A 178 7.46 -7.86 -6.07
C GLY A 178 6.85 -9.20 -6.40
N VAL A 179 7.48 -10.23 -5.85
CA VAL A 179 6.97 -11.60 -5.87
C VAL A 179 6.78 -12.08 -4.43
N THR A 180 5.74 -12.87 -4.21
CA THR A 180 5.41 -13.42 -2.91
C THR A 180 5.19 -14.92 -3.01
N ALA A 181 5.66 -15.65 -2.00
CA ALA A 181 5.35 -17.07 -1.84
C ALA A 181 4.99 -17.32 -0.37
N GLY A 182 4.04 -18.22 -0.13
CA GLY A 182 3.62 -18.51 1.23
C GLY A 182 2.87 -19.82 1.39
N PHE A 183 2.75 -20.20 2.65
CA PHE A 183 2.06 -21.42 3.09
C PHE A 183 1.02 -21.08 4.15
N GLY A 184 -0.17 -21.62 4.01
CA GLY A 184 -1.18 -21.62 5.05
C GLY A 184 -1.28 -22.99 5.67
N LEU A 185 -0.82 -23.13 6.91
CA LEU A 185 -0.73 -24.39 7.66
C LEU A 185 -1.98 -24.52 8.54
N PRO A 186 -2.91 -25.44 8.25
CA PRO A 186 -4.06 -25.66 9.13
C PRO A 186 -3.62 -26.26 10.45
N VAL A 187 -4.09 -25.68 11.57
CA VAL A 187 -3.79 -26.19 12.91
C VAL A 187 -4.66 -27.42 13.18
N PRO A 188 -4.06 -28.59 13.51
CA PRO A 188 -4.82 -29.81 13.79
C PRO A 188 -5.85 -29.60 14.91
N ARG A 189 -7.04 -30.17 14.74
CA ARG A 189 -8.17 -30.09 15.69
C ARG A 189 -8.74 -28.68 15.93
N SER A 190 -8.27 -27.67 15.20
CA SER A 190 -8.76 -26.29 15.21
C SER A 190 -9.13 -25.88 13.78
N ARG A 191 -9.91 -24.82 13.65
CA ARG A 191 -10.15 -24.14 12.36
C ARG A 191 -9.15 -23.01 12.10
N SER A 192 -8.16 -22.88 12.96
CA SER A 192 -7.13 -21.87 12.89
C SER A 192 -6.11 -22.20 11.79
N ILE A 193 -5.50 -21.16 11.21
CA ILE A 193 -4.51 -21.30 10.15
C ILE A 193 -3.29 -20.47 10.53
N LEU A 194 -2.12 -21.11 10.55
CA LEU A 194 -0.83 -20.42 10.63
C LEU A 194 -0.36 -20.10 9.21
N SER A 195 -0.19 -18.83 8.90
CA SER A 195 0.29 -18.36 7.61
C SER A 195 1.74 -17.89 7.72
N ILE A 196 2.61 -18.40 6.83
CA ILE A 196 4.01 -17.98 6.71
C ILE A 196 4.20 -17.55 5.26
N SER A 197 4.73 -16.36 5.03
CA SER A 197 4.99 -15.87 3.69
C SER A 197 6.29 -15.09 3.60
N GLY A 198 6.98 -15.23 2.47
CA GLY A 198 8.12 -14.43 2.05
C GLY A 198 7.74 -13.53 0.88
N GLN A 199 8.27 -12.33 0.86
CA GLN A 199 8.11 -11.36 -0.20
C GLN A 199 9.48 -10.81 -0.58
N PHE A 200 9.77 -10.81 -1.86
CA PHE A 200 10.90 -10.12 -2.45
C PHE A 200 10.38 -8.95 -3.27
N VAL A 201 10.90 -7.75 -2.99
CA VAL A 201 10.52 -6.51 -3.66
C VAL A 201 11.78 -5.89 -4.24
N ARG A 202 11.70 -5.48 -5.48
CA ARG A 202 12.72 -4.66 -6.12
C ARG A 202 12.13 -3.30 -6.48
N VAL A 203 12.74 -2.25 -5.96
CA VAL A 203 12.51 -0.86 -6.31
C VAL A 203 13.60 -0.47 -7.29
N SER A 204 13.22 -0.04 -8.49
CA SER A 204 14.18 0.28 -9.55
C SER A 204 13.89 1.65 -10.13
N GLY A 205 14.83 2.57 -9.94
CA GLY A 205 14.81 3.88 -10.58
C GLY A 205 15.31 3.78 -12.03
N GLN A 206 14.82 4.65 -12.88
CA GLN A 206 15.19 4.67 -14.31
C GLN A 206 16.57 5.29 -14.58
N GLU A 207 17.13 6.01 -13.60
CA GLU A 207 18.43 6.68 -13.71
C GLU A 207 19.31 6.48 -12.48
N SER A 208 20.62 6.76 -12.64
CA SER A 208 21.63 6.65 -11.59
C SER A 208 21.38 7.58 -10.37
N THR A 209 20.48 8.53 -10.49
CA THR A 209 20.07 9.45 -9.40
C THR A 209 19.16 8.77 -8.39
N PHE A 210 18.46 7.69 -8.77
CA PHE A 210 17.57 6.96 -7.88
C PHE A 210 18.27 5.72 -7.32
N VAL A 211 18.11 5.51 -6.02
CA VAL A 211 18.63 4.31 -5.34
C VAL A 211 17.83 3.09 -5.76
N ASN A 212 18.51 2.05 -6.21
CA ASN A 212 17.90 0.75 -6.44
C ASN A 212 17.90 -0.03 -5.13
N GLU A 213 16.75 -0.52 -4.71
CA GLU A 213 16.60 -1.26 -3.47
C GLU A 213 16.06 -2.66 -3.69
N ASN A 214 16.61 -3.62 -2.97
CA ASN A 214 16.06 -4.96 -2.87
C ASN A 214 15.62 -5.19 -1.42
N ILE A 215 14.32 -5.47 -1.24
CA ILE A 215 13.71 -5.64 0.07
C ILE A 215 13.23 -7.08 0.19
N PHE A 216 13.68 -7.78 1.22
CA PHE A 216 13.15 -9.08 1.59
C PHE A 216 12.33 -8.95 2.88
N ARG A 217 11.08 -9.45 2.85
CA ARG A 217 10.16 -9.41 3.99
C ARG A 217 9.62 -10.80 4.27
N VAL A 218 9.63 -11.17 5.55
CA VAL A 218 8.96 -12.37 6.05
C VAL A 218 7.79 -11.95 6.92
N SER A 219 6.64 -12.58 6.72
CA SER A 219 5.44 -12.33 7.52
C SER A 219 4.92 -13.64 8.09
N ILE A 220 4.57 -13.63 9.38
CA ILE A 220 3.95 -14.75 10.08
C ILE A 220 2.63 -14.24 10.63
N GLY A 221 1.54 -14.94 10.35
CA GLY A 221 0.20 -14.59 10.79
C GLY A 221 -0.55 -15.80 11.34
N LEU A 222 -1.35 -15.60 12.37
CA LEU A 222 -2.20 -16.63 12.93
C LEU A 222 -3.66 -16.19 12.87
N THR A 223 -4.49 -16.94 12.16
CA THR A 223 -5.92 -16.72 12.07
C THR A 223 -6.64 -17.67 12.99
N PHE A 224 -7.29 -17.15 14.04
CA PHE A 224 -8.14 -17.92 14.93
C PHE A 224 -9.57 -17.97 14.38
N ASN A 225 -10.13 -19.16 14.31
CA ASN A 225 -11.53 -19.37 13.94
C ASN A 225 -12.15 -20.37 14.88
N GLU A 226 -12.71 -19.87 15.98
CA GLU A 226 -13.36 -20.70 17.01
C GLU A 226 -14.85 -20.37 17.15
N ARG A 227 -15.63 -21.38 17.49
CA ARG A 227 -17.07 -21.20 17.80
C ARG A 227 -17.21 -20.83 19.26
N TRP A 228 -17.63 -19.59 19.55
CA TRP A 228 -17.74 -19.06 20.89
C TRP A 228 -19.00 -19.51 21.58
N PHE A 229 -19.99 -20.04 21.20
CA PHE A 229 -21.19 -20.45 21.92
C PHE A 229 -21.60 -21.87 21.56
N PHE A 230 -21.02 -22.85 22.26
CA PHE A 230 -21.49 -24.22 22.24
C PHE A 230 -22.57 -24.41 23.32
N LYS A 231 -23.83 -24.62 22.92
CA LYS A 231 -24.84 -25.17 23.82
C LYS A 231 -24.49 -26.62 24.10
N ARG A 232 -23.91 -26.94 25.27
CA ARG A 232 -23.74 -28.30 25.70
C ARG A 232 -25.13 -28.90 25.92
N ARG A 233 -25.50 -29.94 25.16
CA ARG A 233 -26.59 -30.82 25.54
C ARG A 233 -26.10 -31.62 26.74
N VAL A 234 -26.70 -31.40 27.88
CA VAL A 234 -26.61 -32.30 29.06
C VAL A 234 -27.63 -33.40 28.76
N GLU A 235 -27.17 -34.63 28.50
CA GLU A 235 -27.99 -35.81 28.53
C GLU A 235 -28.16 -36.27 29.95
#